data_e4cd488e524f366593dd7e8ee3676cdc
#
_entry.id   e4cd488e524f366593dd7e8ee3676cdc
#
_cell.length_a   1.000
_cell.length_b   1.000
_cell.length_c   1.000
_cell.angle_alpha   90.00
_cell.angle_beta   90.00
_cell.angle_gamma   90.00
#
_symmetry.space_group_name_H-M   'P 1'
#
loop_
_entity.id
_entity.type
_entity.pdbx_description
1 polymer ?
#
loop_
_entity_poly.entity_id
_entity_poly.type
_entity_poly.pdbx_seq_one_letter_code
_entity_poly.pdbx_strand_id
1 'polypeptide(L)' 'MKKDYIKQLIRESATKVCQTLNALQAIERQFDDDLLDEKGKNVEAEYYALRNAIASLKSAYGDIKDI' A
#
# COMPACT_ATOMS: atom_id res chain seq x y z
N MET A 1 -21.48 16.18 -15.10
CA MET A 1 -21.95 16.70 -13.81
C MET A 1 -20.84 16.56 -12.77
N LYS A 2 -20.81 17.46 -11.79
CA LYS A 2 -19.76 17.49 -10.78
C LYS A 2 -19.61 16.17 -10.01
N LYS A 3 -20.75 15.55 -9.69
CA LYS A 3 -20.75 14.31 -8.91
C LYS A 3 -20.10 13.17 -9.67
N ASP A 4 -20.37 13.04 -10.95
CA ASP A 4 -19.78 11.98 -11.78
C ASP A 4 -18.29 12.21 -11.99
N TYR A 5 -17.90 13.48 -12.14
CA TYR A 5 -16.50 13.84 -12.29
C TYR A 5 -15.69 13.46 -11.03
N ILE A 6 -16.25 13.77 -9.86
CA ILE A 6 -15.59 13.46 -8.60
C ILE A 6 -15.46 11.94 -8.42
N LYS A 7 -16.52 11.18 -8.76
CA LYS A 7 -16.44 9.72 -8.72
C LYS A 7 -15.34 9.18 -9.62
N GLN A 8 -15.21 9.75 -10.81
CA GLN A 8 -14.15 9.33 -11.74
C GLN A 8 -12.77 9.59 -11.16
N LEU A 9 -12.54 10.75 -10.55
CA LEU A 9 -11.27 11.06 -9.92
C LEU A 9 -10.94 10.08 -8.80
N ILE A 10 -11.93 9.72 -8.00
CA ILE A 10 -11.73 8.77 -6.91
C ILE A 10 -11.39 7.39 -7.46
N ARG A 11 -12.05 6.95 -8.53
CA ARG A 11 -11.73 5.67 -9.17
C ARG A 11 -10.30 5.64 -9.71
N GLU A 12 -9.87 6.73 -10.32
CA GLU A 12 -8.49 6.84 -10.80
C GLU A 12 -7.50 6.77 -9.66
N SER A 13 -7.82 7.45 -8.56
CA SER A 13 -6.98 7.41 -7.36
C SER A 13 -6.94 6.00 -6.76
N ALA A 14 -8.06 5.29 -6.75
CA ALA A 14 -8.12 3.92 -6.25
C ALA A 14 -7.20 3.00 -7.04
N THR A 15 -7.14 3.18 -8.36
CA THR A 15 -6.23 2.41 -9.20
C THR A 15 -4.78 2.67 -8.81
N LYS A 16 -4.42 3.93 -8.59
CA LYS A 16 -3.07 4.29 -8.17
C LYS A 16 -2.72 3.73 -6.80
N VAL A 17 -3.67 3.78 -5.88
CA VAL A 17 -3.48 3.20 -4.54
C VAL A 17 -3.23 1.70 -4.65
N CYS A 18 -4.01 1.01 -5.47
CA CYS A 18 -3.84 -0.43 -5.68
C CYS A 18 -2.46 -0.75 -6.24
N GLN A 19 -1.98 0.01 -7.21
CA GLN A 19 -0.65 -0.18 -7.79
C GLN A 19 0.45 0.04 -6.75
N THR A 20 0.31 1.10 -5.95
CA THR A 20 1.27 1.40 -4.90
C THR A 20 1.27 0.30 -3.84
N LEU A 21 0.10 -0.17 -3.46
CA LEU A 21 -0.04 -1.25 -2.49
C LEU A 21 0.66 -2.51 -2.98
N ASN A 22 0.48 -2.88 -4.26
CA ASN A 22 1.15 -4.03 -4.84
C ASN A 22 2.67 -3.88 -4.81
N ALA A 23 3.17 -2.68 -5.10
CA ALA A 23 4.61 -2.42 -5.06
C ALA A 23 5.16 -2.56 -3.65
N LEU A 24 4.44 -2.04 -2.65
CA LEU A 24 4.88 -2.15 -1.25
C LEU A 24 4.83 -3.59 -0.77
N GLN A 25 3.85 -4.36 -1.18
CA GLN A 25 3.76 -5.77 -0.82
C GLN A 25 4.91 -6.58 -1.42
N ALA A 26 5.36 -6.22 -2.62
CA ALA A 26 6.52 -6.86 -3.22
C ALA A 26 7.78 -6.59 -2.41
N ILE A 27 7.93 -5.37 -1.90
CA ILE A 27 9.05 -5.02 -1.02
C ILE A 27 8.96 -5.80 0.29
N GLU A 28 7.76 -5.92 0.85
CA GLU A 28 7.55 -6.68 2.08
C GLU A 28 8.02 -8.13 1.93
N ARG A 29 7.73 -8.74 0.79
CA ARG A 29 8.17 -10.11 0.53
C ARG A 29 9.69 -10.23 0.51
N GLN A 30 10.38 -9.23 -0.01
CA GLN A 30 11.84 -9.22 0.00
C GLN A 30 12.39 -9.15 1.41
N PHE A 31 11.75 -8.35 2.29
CA PHE A 31 12.13 -8.31 3.70
C PHE A 31 12.01 -9.69 4.34
N ASP A 32 10.90 -10.37 4.07
CA ASP A 32 10.64 -11.68 4.67
C ASP A 32 11.61 -12.74 4.17
N ASP A 33 11.94 -12.71 2.87
CA ASP A 33 12.74 -13.76 2.26
C ASP A 33 14.24 -13.53 2.41
N ASP A 34 14.71 -12.30 2.18
CA ASP A 34 16.12 -12.01 2.05
C ASP A 34 16.68 -11.10 3.12
N LEU A 35 15.98 -10.02 3.41
CA LEU A 35 16.52 -8.95 4.25
C LEU A 35 16.31 -9.19 5.74
N LEU A 36 15.17 -9.74 6.09
CA LEU A 36 14.83 -9.94 7.49
C LEU A 36 15.73 -10.96 8.15
N ASP A 37 16.07 -12.03 7.44
CA ASP A 37 16.91 -13.10 7.98
C ASP A 37 18.32 -12.63 8.27
N GLU A 38 18.88 -11.79 7.41
CA GLU A 38 20.27 -11.36 7.55
C GLU A 38 20.41 -10.08 8.35
N LYS A 39 19.50 -9.15 8.15
CA LYS A 39 19.60 -7.80 8.70
C LYS A 39 18.36 -7.35 9.44
N GLY A 40 17.59 -8.31 9.93
CA GLY A 40 16.31 -8.00 10.58
C GLY A 40 16.42 -6.95 11.66
N LYS A 41 17.47 -7.01 12.47
CA LYS A 41 17.65 -6.07 13.57
C LYS A 41 17.93 -4.65 13.07
N ASN A 42 18.65 -4.54 11.94
CA ASN A 42 19.07 -3.25 11.41
C ASN A 42 17.96 -2.55 10.63
N VAL A 43 16.99 -3.33 10.11
CA VAL A 43 15.92 -2.79 9.27
C VAL A 43 14.55 -3.00 9.89
N GLU A 44 14.50 -3.31 11.18
CA GLU A 44 13.25 -3.59 11.88
C GLU A 44 12.30 -2.40 11.86
N ALA A 45 12.82 -1.20 12.09
CA ALA A 45 12.01 0.02 12.08
C ALA A 45 11.40 0.25 10.70
N GLU A 46 12.20 0.05 9.66
CA GLU A 46 11.75 0.20 8.28
C GLU A 46 10.71 -0.85 7.93
N TYR A 47 10.90 -2.08 8.39
CA TYR A 47 9.94 -3.15 8.16
C TYR A 47 8.58 -2.84 8.78
N TYR A 48 8.57 -2.38 10.03
CA TYR A 48 7.32 -2.03 10.68
C TYR A 48 6.65 -0.81 10.06
N ALA A 49 7.45 0.17 9.64
CA ALA A 49 6.91 1.33 8.93
C ALA A 49 6.25 0.90 7.62
N LEU A 50 6.88 -0.02 6.90
CA LEU A 50 6.34 -0.56 5.65
C LEU A 50 5.02 -1.28 5.91
N ARG A 51 4.97 -2.13 6.91
CA ARG A 51 3.75 -2.86 7.26
C ARG A 51 2.61 -1.92 7.63
N ASN A 52 2.92 -0.87 8.39
CA ASN A 52 1.91 0.12 8.76
C ASN A 52 1.38 0.86 7.53
N ALA A 53 2.26 1.21 6.60
CA ALA A 53 1.86 1.86 5.36
C ALA A 53 0.95 0.95 4.53
N ILE A 54 1.29 -0.33 4.44
CA ILE A 54 0.47 -1.30 3.71
C ILE A 54 -0.91 -1.41 4.34
N ALA A 55 -0.99 -1.50 5.66
CA ALA A 55 -2.27 -1.59 6.36
C ALA A 55 -3.12 -0.34 6.12
N SER A 56 -2.50 0.83 6.17
CA SER A 56 -3.19 2.09 5.92
C SER A 56 -3.72 2.17 4.48
N LEU A 57 -2.92 1.74 3.50
CA LEU A 57 -3.33 1.75 2.11
C LEU A 57 -4.44 0.74 1.84
N LYS A 58 -4.41 -0.42 2.46
CA LYS A 58 -5.49 -1.40 2.35
C LYS A 58 -6.80 -0.82 2.86
N SER A 59 -6.75 -0.15 4.01
CA SER A 59 -7.93 0.48 4.59
C SER A 59 -8.46 1.58 3.67
N ALA A 60 -7.57 2.44 3.20
CA ALA A 60 -7.94 3.53 2.30
C ALA A 60 -8.53 3.00 0.99
N TYR A 61 -7.92 1.97 0.42
CA TYR A 61 -8.43 1.36 -0.80
C TYR A 61 -9.82 0.77 -0.58
N GLY A 62 -10.03 0.11 0.57
CA GLY A 62 -11.34 -0.43 0.93
C GLY A 62 -12.42 0.64 1.00
N ASP A 63 -12.05 1.85 1.44
CA ASP A 63 -12.98 2.95 1.56
C ASP A 63 -13.40 3.52 0.20
N ILE A 64 -12.53 3.48 -0.81
CA ILE A 64 -12.77 4.16 -2.08
C ILE A 64 -13.06 3.24 -3.26
N LYS A 65 -12.80 1.95 -3.13
CA LYS A 65 -12.91 1.02 -4.28
C LYS A 65 -14.33 0.88 -4.80
N ASP A 66 -15.32 1.09 -3.95
CA ASP A 66 -16.73 0.91 -4.30
C ASP A 66 -17.39 2.19 -4.81
N ILE A 67 -16.65 3.26 -4.87
CA ILE A 67 -17.17 4.50 -5.43
C ILE A 67 -17.09 4.48 -6.94
#